data_2628344c339020bba238c0fc2925fead
#
_entry.id   2628344c339020bba238c0fc2925fead
#
_cell.length_a   1.000
_cell.length_b   1.000
_cell.length_c   1.000
_cell.angle_alpha   90.00
_cell.angle_beta   90.00
_cell.angle_gamma   90.00
#
_symmetry.space_group_name_H-M   'P 1'
#
loop_
_entity.id
_entity.type
_entity.pdbx_description
1 polymer ?
#
loop_
_entity_poly.entity_id
_entity_poly.type
_entity_poly.pdbx_seq_one_letter_code
_entity_poly.pdbx_strand_id
1 'polypeptide(L)'
;MHIAVCIKSAHQEVYQQKMRWFEQGVTDTPCDIVDWVNLPDGYEKYTPVIYGSVKKNRGAAHHKIKSQVFDNMRPFVMFETPLVHRRADTNDHSWLRVGVNGFLWDEAHWGFDHMDPKRKIIDPIEWRKDGDHILILMQNPGDASLRGADIFEWTENTAKELRKHTDRPIRIRPHPLPNKQQRLEQLKKQLSFCEFVENKLPDNMRPLEQDFENCWCVVTFSSGSAVDAVLAGIPNIA
;
A
#
# COMPACT_ATOMS: atom_id res chain seq x y z
N MET A 1 -24.42 -10.05 16.03
CA MET A 1 -23.55 -9.22 15.20
C MET A 1 -24.13 -9.26 13.78
N HIS A 2 -24.11 -8.17 13.04
CA HIS A 2 -24.56 -8.10 11.65
C HIS A 2 -23.47 -7.42 10.82
N ILE A 3 -23.11 -8.02 9.70
CA ILE A 3 -22.02 -7.53 8.84
C ILE A 3 -22.62 -6.78 7.66
N ALA A 4 -22.03 -5.64 7.34
CA ALA A 4 -22.38 -4.85 6.16
C ALA A 4 -21.18 -4.76 5.21
N VAL A 5 -21.26 -5.45 4.09
CA VAL A 5 -20.24 -5.37 3.02
C VAL A 5 -20.50 -4.14 2.17
N CYS A 6 -19.69 -3.12 2.38
CA CYS A 6 -19.89 -1.79 1.79
C CYS A 6 -19.26 -1.71 0.39
N ILE A 7 -20.07 -1.84 -0.65
CA ILE A 7 -19.64 -1.74 -2.05
C ILE A 7 -19.90 -0.34 -2.57
N LYS A 8 -18.93 0.23 -3.26
CA LYS A 8 -19.04 1.52 -3.94
C LYS A 8 -19.06 1.29 -5.45
N SER A 9 -20.03 1.87 -6.14
CA SER A 9 -20.16 1.79 -7.61
C SER A 9 -18.91 2.28 -8.38
N ALA A 10 -18.15 3.21 -7.78
CA ALA A 10 -16.88 3.69 -8.35
C ALA A 10 -15.69 2.74 -8.13
N HIS A 11 -15.84 1.64 -7.41
CA HIS A 11 -14.81 0.62 -7.32
C HIS A 11 -14.73 -0.16 -8.63
N GLN A 12 -13.52 -0.53 -9.02
CA GLN A 12 -13.33 -1.44 -10.14
C GLN A 12 -14.09 -2.75 -9.89
N GLU A 13 -14.64 -3.33 -10.92
CA GLU A 13 -15.47 -4.55 -10.85
C GLU A 13 -14.79 -5.69 -10.10
N VAL A 14 -13.49 -5.88 -10.32
CA VAL A 14 -12.70 -6.90 -9.62
C VAL A 14 -12.75 -6.75 -8.10
N TYR A 15 -12.74 -5.53 -7.59
CA TYR A 15 -12.83 -5.29 -6.14
C TYR A 15 -14.24 -5.49 -5.62
N GLN A 16 -15.23 -5.10 -6.40
CA GLN A 16 -16.63 -5.39 -6.07
C GLN A 16 -16.87 -6.90 -6.00
N GLN A 17 -16.32 -7.66 -6.93
CA GLN A 17 -16.45 -9.12 -6.94
C GLN A 17 -15.78 -9.77 -5.73
N LYS A 18 -14.63 -9.31 -5.31
CA LYS A 18 -13.96 -9.79 -4.09
C LYS A 18 -14.81 -9.54 -2.83
N MET A 19 -15.45 -8.39 -2.76
CA MET A 19 -16.35 -8.06 -1.66
C MET A 19 -17.59 -8.97 -1.65
N ARG A 20 -18.12 -9.34 -2.81
CA ARG A 20 -19.21 -10.30 -2.94
C ARG A 20 -18.80 -11.71 -2.52
N TRP A 21 -17.60 -12.16 -2.89
CA TRP A 21 -17.08 -13.45 -2.44
C TRP A 21 -16.92 -13.51 -0.92
N PHE A 22 -16.54 -12.42 -0.30
CA PHE A 22 -16.50 -12.36 1.17
C PHE A 22 -17.90 -12.54 1.76
N GLU A 23 -18.89 -11.81 1.26
CA GLU A 23 -20.28 -11.93 1.72
C GLU A 23 -20.80 -13.37 1.55
N GLN A 24 -20.56 -14.00 0.40
CA GLN A 24 -20.94 -15.39 0.13
C GLN A 24 -20.25 -16.41 1.06
N GLY A 25 -19.06 -16.10 1.53
CA GLY A 25 -18.31 -16.94 2.46
C GLY A 25 -18.74 -16.81 3.93
N VAL A 26 -19.55 -15.82 4.26
CA VAL A 26 -20.06 -15.63 5.63
C VAL A 26 -21.33 -16.45 5.83
N THR A 27 -21.25 -17.56 6.55
CA THR A 27 -22.34 -18.51 6.72
C THR A 27 -23.07 -18.42 8.07
N ASP A 28 -22.35 -18.01 9.12
CA ASP A 28 -22.83 -18.12 10.51
C ASP A 28 -23.28 -16.77 11.10
N THR A 29 -23.28 -15.71 10.30
CA THR A 29 -23.63 -14.38 10.76
C THR A 29 -24.41 -13.66 9.65
N PRO A 30 -25.50 -12.94 9.96
CA PRO A 30 -26.17 -12.10 8.98
C PRO A 30 -25.20 -11.15 8.29
N CYS A 31 -25.17 -11.20 6.97
CA CYS A 31 -24.24 -10.42 6.13
C CYS A 31 -24.99 -9.87 4.92
N ASP A 32 -25.00 -8.57 4.77
CA ASP A 32 -25.67 -7.89 3.66
C ASP A 32 -24.69 -7.07 2.84
N ILE A 33 -24.92 -7.02 1.53
CA ILE A 33 -24.27 -6.05 0.65
C ILE A 33 -25.01 -4.73 0.74
N VAL A 34 -24.29 -3.66 1.07
CA VAL A 34 -24.85 -2.31 1.15
C VAL A 34 -24.14 -1.36 0.20
N ASP A 35 -24.88 -0.41 -0.35
CA ASP A 35 -24.27 0.69 -1.09
C ASP A 35 -23.57 1.63 -0.10
N TRP A 36 -22.29 1.86 -0.31
CA TRP A 36 -21.50 2.79 0.49
C TRP A 36 -22.07 4.22 0.53
N VAL A 37 -22.72 4.66 -0.53
CA VAL A 37 -23.29 6.01 -0.63
C VAL A 37 -24.64 6.09 0.07
N ASN A 38 -25.44 5.03 -0.04
CA ASN A 38 -26.81 4.93 0.46
C ASN A 38 -26.88 3.89 1.59
N LEU A 39 -26.17 4.14 2.68
CA LEU A 39 -26.21 3.27 3.85
C LEU A 39 -27.63 3.19 4.41
N PRO A 40 -28.13 1.98 4.72
CA PRO A 40 -29.48 1.81 5.27
C PRO A 40 -29.60 2.47 6.66
N ASP A 41 -30.81 2.79 7.06
CA ASP A 41 -31.08 3.24 8.43
C ASP A 41 -30.65 2.18 9.43
N GLY A 42 -30.00 2.60 10.52
CA GLY A 42 -29.49 1.68 11.55
C GLY A 42 -28.18 0.96 11.19
N TYR A 43 -27.51 1.36 10.10
CA TYR A 43 -26.23 0.79 9.69
C TYR A 43 -25.13 0.89 10.78
N GLU A 44 -25.28 1.83 11.70
CA GLU A 44 -24.41 1.96 12.88
C GLU A 44 -24.40 0.73 13.77
N LYS A 45 -25.35 -0.18 13.62
CA LYS A 45 -25.39 -1.47 14.33
C LYS A 45 -24.57 -2.56 13.64
N TYR A 46 -24.19 -2.34 12.37
CA TYR A 46 -23.44 -3.32 11.58
C TYR A 46 -21.94 -3.20 11.81
N THR A 47 -21.25 -4.32 11.59
CA THR A 47 -19.80 -4.33 11.46
C THR A 47 -19.48 -4.09 9.98
N PRO A 48 -18.92 -2.94 9.61
CA PRO A 48 -18.66 -2.63 8.21
C PRO A 48 -17.44 -3.40 7.69
N VAL A 49 -17.57 -3.90 6.47
CA VAL A 49 -16.49 -4.44 5.65
C VAL A 49 -16.26 -3.49 4.50
N ILE A 50 -15.08 -2.92 4.41
CA ILE A 50 -14.74 -1.86 3.46
C ILE A 50 -13.52 -2.23 2.61
N TYR A 51 -13.44 -1.66 1.40
CA TYR A 51 -12.26 -1.79 0.55
C TYR A 51 -11.50 -0.45 0.44
N GLY A 52 -10.19 -0.51 0.60
CA GLY A 52 -9.29 0.63 0.49
C GLY A 52 -9.12 1.43 1.77
N SER A 53 -8.03 2.17 1.82
CA SER A 53 -7.66 2.96 2.99
C SER A 53 -8.67 4.07 3.28
N VAL A 54 -8.99 4.22 4.54
CA VAL A 54 -9.87 5.26 5.04
C VAL A 54 -9.06 6.55 5.20
N LYS A 55 -9.17 7.49 4.27
CA LYS A 55 -8.50 8.80 4.35
C LYS A 55 -9.41 9.87 4.95
N LYS A 56 -8.91 10.62 5.95
CA LYS A 56 -9.65 11.70 6.63
C LYS A 56 -10.29 12.75 5.69
N ASN A 57 -9.78 12.92 4.48
CA ASN A 57 -10.10 14.05 3.59
C ASN A 57 -10.82 13.68 2.28
N ARG A 58 -11.47 12.52 2.19
CA ARG A 58 -12.24 12.15 0.99
C ARG A 58 -13.74 12.18 1.27
N GLY A 59 -14.46 13.06 0.56
CA GLY A 59 -15.91 13.21 0.37
C GLY A 59 -16.89 12.71 1.44
N ALA A 60 -18.06 13.30 1.52
CA ALA A 60 -19.06 13.09 2.58
C ALA A 60 -19.46 11.63 2.83
N ALA A 61 -19.56 10.78 1.80
CA ALA A 61 -19.90 9.37 1.97
C ALA A 61 -18.79 8.55 2.66
N HIS A 62 -17.53 8.89 2.40
CA HIS A 62 -16.42 8.35 3.16
C HIS A 62 -16.45 8.80 4.62
N HIS A 63 -16.89 10.00 4.92
CA HIS A 63 -16.93 10.51 6.28
C HIS A 63 -17.90 9.74 7.18
N LYS A 64 -19.05 9.30 6.68
CA LYS A 64 -20.01 8.57 7.50
C LYS A 64 -19.46 7.26 8.04
N ILE A 65 -18.86 6.41 7.22
CA ILE A 65 -18.26 5.15 7.69
C ILE A 65 -17.02 5.42 8.55
N LYS A 66 -16.22 6.41 8.16
CA LYS A 66 -15.03 6.80 8.92
C LYS A 66 -15.31 7.29 10.32
N SER A 67 -16.24 8.24 10.46
CA SER A 67 -16.57 8.78 11.76
C SER A 67 -17.10 7.68 12.67
N GLN A 68 -17.85 6.74 12.13
CA GLN A 68 -18.34 5.63 12.93
C GLN A 68 -17.27 4.63 13.33
N VAL A 69 -16.36 4.33 12.43
CA VAL A 69 -15.27 3.38 12.68
C VAL A 69 -14.23 3.97 13.62
N PHE A 70 -13.84 5.23 13.41
CA PHE A 70 -12.77 5.85 14.19
C PHE A 70 -13.29 6.65 15.37
N ASP A 71 -14.36 7.43 15.22
CA ASP A 71 -14.87 8.25 16.30
C ASP A 71 -15.65 7.43 17.34
N ASN A 72 -16.28 6.34 16.93
CA ASN A 72 -17.03 5.45 17.82
C ASN A 72 -16.29 4.16 18.18
N MET A 73 -15.05 3.99 17.74
CA MET A 73 -14.19 2.83 17.99
C MET A 73 -14.87 1.47 17.73
N ARG A 74 -15.66 1.40 16.67
CA ARG A 74 -16.38 0.19 16.32
C ARG A 74 -15.49 -0.78 15.55
N PRO A 75 -15.68 -2.08 15.74
CA PRO A 75 -14.97 -3.08 14.95
C PRO A 75 -15.35 -2.96 13.46
N PHE A 76 -14.37 -3.09 12.59
CA PHE A 76 -14.54 -3.10 11.14
C PHE A 76 -13.53 -4.03 10.49
N VAL A 77 -13.85 -4.50 9.30
CA VAL A 77 -12.93 -5.27 8.46
C VAL A 77 -12.56 -4.44 7.25
N MET A 78 -11.28 -4.40 6.95
CA MET A 78 -10.76 -3.65 5.81
C MET A 78 -10.06 -4.60 4.83
N PHE A 79 -10.42 -4.50 3.57
CA PHE A 79 -9.72 -5.12 2.47
C PHE A 79 -8.85 -4.10 1.75
N GLU A 80 -7.67 -4.55 1.35
CA GLU A 80 -6.71 -3.72 0.61
C GLU A 80 -5.97 -4.57 -0.43
N THR A 81 -5.32 -3.89 -1.36
CA THR A 81 -4.43 -4.51 -2.34
C THR A 81 -3.41 -5.39 -1.62
N PRO A 82 -3.18 -6.62 -2.10
CA PRO A 82 -2.24 -7.53 -1.46
C PRO A 82 -0.82 -6.97 -1.52
N LEU A 83 0.03 -7.37 -0.57
CA LEU A 83 1.45 -7.03 -0.59
C LEU A 83 2.24 -7.88 -1.59
N VAL A 84 1.78 -9.10 -1.84
CA VAL A 84 2.34 -10.06 -2.81
C VAL A 84 1.35 -10.26 -3.95
N HIS A 85 1.84 -10.71 -5.11
CA HIS A 85 1.00 -10.94 -6.30
C HIS A 85 0.19 -9.70 -6.74
N ARG A 86 0.82 -8.52 -6.64
CA ARG A 86 0.18 -7.24 -7.00
C ARG A 86 0.16 -6.93 -8.49
N ARG A 87 0.79 -7.76 -9.32
CA ARG A 87 0.96 -7.49 -10.74
C ARG A 87 -0.39 -7.39 -11.45
N ALA A 88 -0.63 -6.26 -12.07
CA ALA A 88 -1.82 -6.01 -12.87
C ALA A 88 -1.89 -6.88 -14.13
N ASP A 89 -0.75 -7.41 -14.58
CA ASP A 89 -0.60 -8.21 -15.79
C ASP A 89 -0.97 -9.68 -15.62
N THR A 90 -1.06 -10.18 -14.39
CA THR A 90 -1.32 -11.60 -14.12
C THR A 90 -2.80 -11.96 -14.10
N ASN A 91 -3.73 -11.00 -14.15
CA ASN A 91 -5.16 -11.23 -13.89
C ASN A 91 -5.46 -12.07 -12.63
N ASP A 92 -4.45 -12.32 -11.81
CA ASP A 92 -4.60 -13.04 -10.55
C ASP A 92 -5.09 -12.07 -9.48
N HIS A 93 -6.40 -11.98 -9.38
CA HIS A 93 -7.09 -11.19 -8.39
C HIS A 93 -7.48 -12.00 -7.15
N SER A 94 -6.94 -13.21 -6.99
CA SER A 94 -7.32 -14.13 -5.90
C SER A 94 -6.81 -13.69 -4.52
N TRP A 95 -5.86 -12.76 -4.46
CA TRP A 95 -5.24 -12.32 -3.20
C TRP A 95 -5.80 -11.00 -2.70
N LEU A 96 -6.00 -10.93 -1.39
CA LEU A 96 -6.38 -9.73 -0.64
C LEU A 96 -5.57 -9.64 0.63
N ARG A 97 -5.28 -8.42 1.05
CA ARG A 97 -4.87 -8.14 2.41
C ARG A 97 -6.11 -7.79 3.22
N VAL A 98 -6.24 -8.41 4.39
CA VAL A 98 -7.37 -8.20 5.29
C VAL A 98 -6.83 -7.64 6.59
N GLY A 99 -7.40 -6.55 7.05
CA GLY A 99 -7.15 -5.96 8.36
C GLY A 99 -8.43 -5.92 9.18
N VAL A 100 -8.31 -6.11 10.48
CA VAL A 100 -9.41 -5.92 11.43
C VAL A 100 -9.07 -4.72 12.30
N ASN A 101 -9.96 -3.74 12.37
CA ASN A 101 -9.80 -2.47 13.09
C ASN A 101 -8.64 -1.60 12.65
N GLY A 102 -7.98 -1.92 11.56
CA GLY A 102 -6.89 -1.12 11.03
C GLY A 102 -6.25 -1.76 9.82
N PHE A 103 -5.45 -0.98 9.16
CA PHE A 103 -4.77 -1.31 7.92
C PHE A 103 -3.27 -1.57 8.15
N LEU A 104 -2.69 -0.84 9.10
CA LEU A 104 -1.31 -0.97 9.49
C LEU A 104 -1.22 -1.84 10.75
N TRP A 105 -0.12 -2.57 10.89
CA TRP A 105 0.10 -3.51 11.98
C TRP A 105 -0.11 -2.90 13.38
N ASP A 106 0.30 -1.67 13.56
CA ASP A 106 0.20 -0.95 14.83
C ASP A 106 -1.20 -0.39 15.15
N GLU A 107 -2.09 -0.37 14.16
CA GLU A 107 -3.50 -0.01 14.33
C GLU A 107 -4.36 -1.24 14.67
N ALA A 108 -3.88 -2.42 14.29
CA ALA A 108 -4.54 -3.69 14.51
C ALA A 108 -3.96 -4.37 15.76
N HIS A 109 -4.54 -4.13 16.92
CA HIS A 109 -4.17 -4.80 18.19
C HIS A 109 -4.55 -6.29 18.22
N TRP A 110 -4.53 -6.97 17.09
CA TRP A 110 -4.90 -8.36 17.00
C TRP A 110 -3.64 -9.19 16.81
N GLY A 111 -3.36 -10.06 17.77
CA GLY A 111 -2.35 -11.09 17.62
C GLY A 111 -2.69 -11.99 16.43
N PHE A 112 -1.82 -12.02 15.44
CA PHE A 112 -1.87 -13.02 14.37
C PHE A 112 -1.26 -14.36 14.83
N ASP A 113 -1.51 -14.74 16.06
CA ASP A 113 -1.06 -16.02 16.64
C ASP A 113 -1.62 -17.24 15.90
N HIS A 114 -2.51 -16.98 14.93
CA HIS A 114 -3.22 -18.00 14.16
C HIS A 114 -2.81 -18.07 12.68
N MET A 115 -1.72 -17.46 12.28
CA MET A 115 -1.19 -17.72 10.94
C MET A 115 -0.70 -19.18 10.91
N ASP A 116 -1.37 -19.99 10.10
CA ASP A 116 -0.93 -21.37 9.88
C ASP A 116 0.52 -21.37 9.38
N PRO A 117 1.50 -21.83 10.18
CA PRO A 117 2.91 -21.84 9.78
C PRO A 117 3.18 -22.74 8.57
N LYS A 118 2.22 -23.59 8.19
CA LYS A 118 2.29 -24.40 6.97
C LYS A 118 1.89 -23.64 5.72
N ARG A 119 1.30 -22.44 5.85
CA ARG A 119 0.94 -21.60 4.72
C ARG A 119 2.16 -20.89 4.16
N LYS A 120 3.00 -21.64 3.49
CA LYS A 120 4.16 -21.14 2.77
C LYS A 120 3.68 -20.33 1.56
N ILE A 121 3.73 -19.02 1.66
CA ILE A 121 3.30 -18.11 0.60
C ILE A 121 4.43 -17.91 -0.43
N ILE A 122 5.68 -17.99 0.02
CA ILE A 122 6.86 -17.65 -0.78
C ILE A 122 8.03 -18.52 -0.33
N ASP A 123 8.83 -18.99 -1.28
CA ASP A 123 10.10 -19.63 -0.99
C ASP A 123 11.13 -18.57 -0.60
N PRO A 124 11.93 -18.81 0.46
CA PRO A 124 13.02 -17.92 0.82
C PRO A 124 13.99 -17.77 -0.35
N ILE A 125 14.36 -16.54 -0.64
CA ILE A 125 15.38 -16.20 -1.63
C ILE A 125 16.63 -15.74 -0.88
N GLU A 126 17.80 -16.16 -1.37
CA GLU A 126 19.05 -15.72 -0.78
C GLU A 126 19.23 -14.21 -0.97
N TRP A 127 19.62 -13.50 0.09
CA TRP A 127 19.88 -12.07 0.04
C TRP A 127 21.06 -11.76 -0.89
N ARG A 128 20.86 -10.77 -1.73
CA ARG A 128 21.93 -10.19 -2.54
C ARG A 128 23.01 -9.59 -1.63
N LYS A 129 24.25 -9.94 -1.89
CA LYS A 129 25.40 -9.50 -1.06
C LYS A 129 26.09 -8.27 -1.62
N ASP A 130 25.91 -7.99 -2.91
CA ASP A 130 26.56 -6.89 -3.60
C ASP A 130 25.62 -6.24 -4.63
N GLY A 131 26.02 -5.09 -5.15
CA GLY A 131 25.29 -4.33 -6.17
C GLY A 131 25.89 -2.95 -6.37
N ASP A 132 25.50 -2.31 -7.47
CA ASP A 132 26.12 -1.08 -7.96
C ASP A 132 25.53 0.18 -7.31
N HIS A 133 24.28 0.14 -6.88
CA HIS A 133 23.56 1.32 -6.42
C HIS A 133 22.57 1.04 -5.27
N ILE A 134 22.20 2.09 -4.58
CA ILE A 134 21.10 2.13 -3.63
C ILE A 134 19.88 2.75 -4.32
N LEU A 135 18.72 2.13 -4.16
CA LEU A 135 17.47 2.60 -4.78
C LEU A 135 16.50 3.14 -3.71
N ILE A 136 16.23 4.43 -3.73
CA ILE A 136 15.17 5.04 -2.91
C ILE A 136 13.86 4.99 -3.69
N LEU A 137 12.84 4.35 -3.12
CA LEU A 137 11.50 4.25 -3.70
C LEU A 137 10.56 5.24 -3.01
N MET A 138 10.19 6.30 -3.73
CA MET A 138 9.24 7.28 -3.21
C MET A 138 7.80 6.75 -3.29
N GLN A 139 7.00 7.13 -2.32
CA GLN A 139 5.56 6.89 -2.30
C GLN A 139 4.76 8.04 -2.90
N ASN A 140 3.47 7.78 -3.15
CA ASN A 140 2.55 8.83 -3.59
C ASN A 140 2.40 9.89 -2.48
N PRO A 141 2.67 11.17 -2.76
CA PRO A 141 2.49 12.23 -1.78
C PRO A 141 1.06 12.25 -1.20
N GLY A 142 0.96 12.26 0.11
CA GLY A 142 -0.33 12.20 0.82
C GLY A 142 -0.93 10.80 0.88
N ASP A 143 -0.17 9.74 0.63
CA ASP A 143 -0.58 8.37 0.92
C ASP A 143 -0.89 8.19 2.42
N ALA A 144 -1.88 7.34 2.73
CA ALA A 144 -2.28 7.10 4.12
C ALA A 144 -1.16 6.47 4.96
N SER A 145 -0.33 5.64 4.33
CA SER A 145 0.80 4.97 4.98
C SER A 145 1.94 5.91 5.37
N LEU A 146 1.96 7.13 4.81
CA LEU A 146 2.91 8.17 5.23
C LEU A 146 2.55 8.81 6.58
N ARG A 147 1.32 8.61 7.09
CA ARG A 147 0.85 9.17 8.37
C ARG A 147 1.07 10.68 8.51
N GLY A 148 0.98 11.41 7.41
CA GLY A 148 1.21 12.86 7.35
C GLY A 148 2.66 13.26 7.12
N ALA A 149 3.62 12.33 7.05
CA ALA A 149 5.00 12.65 6.70
C ALA A 149 5.10 13.20 5.27
N ASP A 150 6.00 14.13 5.09
CA ASP A 150 6.32 14.68 3.77
C ASP A 150 7.35 13.80 3.07
N ILE A 151 6.92 13.09 2.02
CA ILE A 151 7.78 12.16 1.29
C ILE A 151 8.95 12.84 0.58
N PHE A 152 8.82 14.12 0.18
CA PHE A 152 9.90 14.86 -0.46
C PHE A 152 10.99 15.21 0.56
N GLU A 153 10.61 15.72 1.71
CA GLU A 153 11.52 16.02 2.81
C GLU A 153 12.21 14.75 3.31
N TRP A 154 11.44 13.68 3.50
CA TRP A 154 12.01 12.38 3.88
C TRP A 154 13.03 11.89 2.86
N THR A 155 12.72 11.95 1.56
CA THR A 155 13.62 11.52 0.48
C THR A 155 14.90 12.35 0.48
N GLU A 156 14.78 13.67 0.64
CA GLU A 156 15.92 14.59 0.70
C GLU A 156 16.84 14.24 1.88
N ASN A 157 16.28 14.12 3.06
CA ASN A 157 17.04 13.81 4.28
C ASN A 157 17.69 12.43 4.20
N THR A 158 16.97 11.43 3.71
CA THR A 158 17.47 10.06 3.53
C THR A 158 18.62 10.02 2.52
N ALA A 159 18.49 10.66 1.36
CA ALA A 159 19.55 10.67 0.36
C ALA A 159 20.81 11.38 0.88
N LYS A 160 20.66 12.51 1.58
CA LYS A 160 21.78 13.22 2.20
C LYS A 160 22.44 12.38 3.30
N GLU A 161 21.66 11.68 4.09
CA GLU A 161 22.21 10.81 5.13
C GLU A 161 23.00 9.65 4.53
N LEU A 162 22.41 8.94 3.55
CA LEU A 162 23.08 7.84 2.85
C LEU A 162 24.43 8.29 2.26
N ARG A 163 24.50 9.48 1.67
CA ARG A 163 25.72 10.01 1.06
C ARG A 163 26.87 10.19 2.05
N LYS A 164 26.59 10.36 3.34
CA LYS A 164 27.64 10.44 4.39
C LYS A 164 28.31 9.09 4.65
N HIS A 165 27.66 7.98 4.28
CA HIS A 165 28.09 6.63 4.63
C HIS A 165 28.56 5.80 3.44
N THR A 166 28.31 6.26 2.21
CA THR A 166 28.67 5.50 1.00
C THR A 166 28.86 6.37 -0.21
N ASP A 167 29.79 5.99 -1.08
CA ASP A 167 30.02 6.56 -2.39
C ASP A 167 29.22 5.86 -3.50
N ARG A 168 28.45 4.81 -3.17
CA ARG A 168 27.60 4.13 -4.16
C ARG A 168 26.63 5.13 -4.81
N PRO A 169 26.35 4.99 -6.10
CA PRO A 169 25.27 5.75 -6.76
C PRO A 169 23.96 5.59 -6.00
N ILE A 170 23.27 6.70 -5.77
CA ILE A 170 21.93 6.74 -5.19
C ILE A 170 20.95 7.05 -6.30
N ARG A 171 20.07 6.10 -6.59
CA ARG A 171 18.98 6.25 -7.55
C ARG A 171 17.68 6.53 -6.80
N ILE A 172 16.89 7.45 -7.31
CA ILE A 172 15.60 7.81 -6.75
C ILE A 172 14.52 7.50 -7.79
N ARG A 173 13.60 6.61 -7.45
CA ARG A 173 12.42 6.32 -8.26
C ARG A 173 11.22 7.05 -7.70
N PRO A 174 10.76 8.15 -8.35
CA PRO A 174 9.52 8.82 -7.95
C PRO A 174 8.31 7.88 -8.09
N HIS A 175 7.22 8.19 -7.39
CA HIS A 175 5.97 7.47 -7.62
C HIS A 175 5.42 7.77 -9.02
N PRO A 176 4.88 6.77 -9.74
CA PRO A 176 4.48 6.95 -11.14
C PRO A 176 3.31 7.92 -11.37
N LEU A 177 2.49 8.19 -10.37
CA LEU A 177 1.42 9.17 -10.49
C LEU A 177 1.99 10.59 -10.47
N PRO A 178 1.64 11.45 -11.46
CA PRO A 178 2.18 12.80 -11.58
C PRO A 178 1.54 13.73 -10.54
N ASN A 179 1.87 13.53 -9.28
CA ASN A 179 1.37 14.35 -8.18
C ASN A 179 2.50 15.24 -7.68
N LYS A 180 2.25 16.56 -7.62
CA LYS A 180 3.22 17.58 -7.16
C LYS A 180 4.52 17.64 -7.98
N GLN A 181 4.42 17.67 -9.30
CA GLN A 181 5.56 17.73 -10.24
C GLN A 181 6.55 18.85 -9.91
N GLN A 182 6.06 20.04 -9.54
CA GLN A 182 6.92 21.16 -9.19
C GLN A 182 7.85 20.85 -8.01
N ARG A 183 7.36 20.14 -6.99
CA ARG A 183 8.18 19.72 -5.86
C ARG A 183 9.21 18.66 -6.26
N LEU A 184 8.85 17.76 -7.17
CA LEU A 184 9.80 16.79 -7.71
C LEU A 184 10.96 17.48 -8.43
N GLU A 185 10.68 18.50 -9.25
CA GLU A 185 11.73 19.26 -9.92
C GLU A 185 12.61 20.06 -8.94
N GLN A 186 12.06 20.54 -7.85
CA GLN A 186 12.85 21.15 -6.78
C GLN A 186 13.76 20.12 -6.11
N LEU A 187 13.23 18.94 -5.78
CA LEU A 187 13.99 17.85 -5.17
C LEU A 187 15.17 17.41 -6.07
N LYS A 188 14.94 17.29 -7.39
CA LYS A 188 15.99 16.96 -8.35
C LYS A 188 17.15 17.98 -8.33
N LYS A 189 16.84 19.27 -8.20
CA LYS A 189 17.86 20.32 -8.09
C LYS A 189 18.64 20.22 -6.79
N GLN A 190 17.96 19.92 -5.67
CA GLN A 190 18.58 19.79 -4.35
C GLN A 190 19.46 18.54 -4.23
N LEU A 191 19.11 17.47 -4.92
CA LEU A 191 19.80 16.19 -4.93
C LEU A 191 20.52 15.92 -6.25
N SER A 192 21.28 16.91 -6.74
CA SER A 192 22.03 16.81 -8.00
C SER A 192 23.08 15.69 -8.02
N PHE A 193 23.42 15.13 -6.87
CA PHE A 193 24.32 13.98 -6.72
C PHE A 193 23.60 12.63 -6.83
N CYS A 194 22.27 12.63 -6.98
CA CYS A 194 21.44 11.44 -7.17
C CYS A 194 20.99 11.31 -8.62
N GLU A 195 20.78 10.08 -9.06
CA GLU A 195 20.14 9.76 -10.35
C GLU A 195 18.63 9.60 -10.14
N PHE A 196 17.82 10.40 -10.85
CA PHE A 196 16.37 10.23 -10.83
C PHE A 196 15.92 9.32 -11.97
N VAL A 197 15.30 8.22 -11.62
CA VAL A 197 14.80 7.25 -12.59
C VAL A 197 13.55 7.78 -13.29
N GLU A 198 13.53 7.66 -14.59
CA GLU A 198 12.35 8.00 -15.39
C GLU A 198 11.33 6.85 -15.35
N ASN A 199 10.17 7.11 -14.75
CA ASN A 199 9.14 6.07 -14.55
C ASN A 199 8.24 5.87 -15.76
N LYS A 200 8.18 6.84 -16.67
CA LYS A 200 7.36 6.79 -17.88
C LYS A 200 8.23 6.50 -19.08
N LEU A 201 7.92 5.41 -19.75
CA LEU A 201 8.33 5.16 -21.12
C LEU A 201 7.25 5.70 -22.08
N PRO A 202 7.53 5.96 -23.35
CA PRO A 202 6.57 6.54 -24.30
C PRO A 202 5.22 5.81 -24.31
N ASP A 203 5.23 4.50 -24.22
CA ASP A 203 4.03 3.67 -24.35
C ASP A 203 3.65 2.94 -23.05
N ASN A 204 4.43 3.04 -21.99
CA ASN A 204 4.21 2.24 -20.79
C ASN A 204 4.87 2.81 -19.54
N MET A 205 4.57 2.19 -18.41
CA MET A 205 5.30 2.45 -17.17
C MET A 205 6.57 1.58 -17.13
N ARG A 206 7.69 2.17 -16.71
CA ARG A 206 8.94 1.42 -16.52
C ARG A 206 8.74 0.35 -15.43
N PRO A 207 8.98 -0.94 -15.74
CA PRO A 207 8.90 -2.00 -14.76
C PRO A 207 9.85 -1.77 -13.58
N LEU A 208 9.42 -2.12 -12.38
CA LEU A 208 10.24 -1.97 -11.17
C LEU A 208 11.45 -2.90 -11.20
N GLU A 209 11.31 -4.05 -11.80
CA GLU A 209 12.34 -5.07 -11.95
C GLU A 209 13.60 -4.56 -12.66
N GLN A 210 13.44 -3.65 -13.60
CA GLN A 210 14.58 -3.01 -14.26
C GLN A 210 15.42 -2.15 -13.31
N ASP A 211 14.80 -1.55 -12.30
CA ASP A 211 15.52 -0.76 -11.30
C ASP A 211 16.13 -1.65 -10.21
N PHE A 212 15.70 -2.91 -10.14
CA PHE A 212 16.28 -3.93 -9.26
C PHE A 212 17.53 -4.59 -9.86
N GLU A 213 17.79 -4.42 -11.16
CA GLU A 213 19.02 -4.92 -11.77
C GLU A 213 20.24 -4.28 -11.10
N ASN A 214 21.13 -5.11 -10.56
CA ASN A 214 22.32 -4.70 -9.81
C ASN A 214 22.05 -3.74 -8.63
N CYS A 215 20.82 -3.63 -8.15
CA CYS A 215 20.51 -2.85 -6.95
C CYS A 215 21.08 -3.58 -5.72
N TRP A 216 21.89 -2.90 -4.92
CA TRP A 216 22.45 -3.44 -3.68
C TRP A 216 21.44 -3.44 -2.55
N CYS A 217 20.73 -2.33 -2.38
CA CYS A 217 19.79 -2.14 -1.29
C CYS A 217 18.65 -1.22 -1.74
N VAL A 218 17.45 -1.50 -1.29
CA VAL A 218 16.28 -0.62 -1.46
C VAL A 218 16.02 0.13 -0.16
N VAL A 219 15.65 1.41 -0.26
CA VAL A 219 15.24 2.23 0.88
C VAL A 219 13.87 2.82 0.61
N THR A 220 12.94 2.63 1.54
CA THR A 220 11.57 3.17 1.41
C THR A 220 11.08 3.72 2.73
N PHE A 221 10.06 4.56 2.73
CA PHE A 221 9.38 4.95 3.96
C PHE A 221 8.43 3.81 4.46
N SER A 222 7.48 3.41 3.60
CA SER A 222 6.53 2.33 3.88
C SER A 222 5.88 1.81 2.57
N SER A 223 6.62 1.86 1.46
CA SER A 223 6.12 1.44 0.15
C SER A 223 5.90 -0.07 0.09
N GLY A 224 4.79 -0.48 -0.53
CA GLY A 224 4.59 -1.89 -0.86
C GLY A 224 5.67 -2.47 -1.78
N SER A 225 6.38 -1.64 -2.52
CA SER A 225 7.53 -2.06 -3.36
C SER A 225 8.73 -2.55 -2.53
N ALA A 226 8.75 -2.30 -1.21
CA ALA A 226 9.68 -2.96 -0.30
C ALA A 226 9.52 -4.49 -0.32
N VAL A 227 8.27 -4.94 -0.38
CA VAL A 227 7.97 -6.38 -0.46
C VAL A 227 8.46 -6.94 -1.79
N ASP A 228 8.26 -6.21 -2.89
CA ASP A 228 8.77 -6.64 -4.21
C ASP A 228 10.31 -6.76 -4.19
N ALA A 229 11.02 -5.85 -3.51
CA ALA A 229 12.46 -5.93 -3.32
C ALA A 229 12.87 -7.17 -2.51
N VAL A 230 12.19 -7.43 -1.39
CA VAL A 230 12.44 -8.61 -0.55
C VAL A 230 12.22 -9.89 -1.35
N LEU A 231 11.15 -9.95 -2.17
CA LEU A 231 10.86 -11.07 -3.06
C LEU A 231 11.90 -11.25 -4.19
N ALA A 232 12.64 -10.20 -4.51
CA ALA A 232 13.76 -10.26 -5.45
C ALA A 232 15.11 -10.54 -4.77
N GLY A 233 15.11 -10.85 -3.46
CA GLY A 233 16.32 -11.09 -2.69
C GLY A 233 17.15 -9.82 -2.44
N ILE A 234 16.56 -8.63 -2.54
CA ILE A 234 17.25 -7.37 -2.33
C ILE A 234 17.03 -6.88 -0.90
N PRO A 235 18.09 -6.61 -0.13
CA PRO A 235 17.99 -6.03 1.20
C PRO A 235 17.16 -4.74 1.16
N ASN A 236 16.29 -4.57 2.15
CA ASN A 236 15.43 -3.38 2.25
C ASN A 236 15.53 -2.74 3.63
N ILE A 237 15.56 -1.40 3.63
CA ILE A 237 15.49 -0.53 4.80
C ILE A 237 14.18 0.27 4.70
N ALA A 238 13.32 0.18 5.74
CA ALA A 238 12.04 0.89 5.81
C ALA A 238 11.87 1.57 7.18
#